data_b13b38e8ae9cbf97ea1b25aaeb2222fe
#
_entry.id   b13b38e8ae9cbf97ea1b25aaeb2222fe
#
_cell.length_a   1.000
_cell.length_b   1.000
_cell.length_c   1.000
_cell.angle_alpha   90.00
_cell.angle_beta   90.00
_cell.angle_gamma   90.00
#
_symmetry.space_group_name_H-M   'P 1'
#
loop_
_entity.id
_entity.type
_entity.pdbx_description
1 polymer ?
#
loop_
_entity_poly.entity_id
_entity_poly.type
_entity_poly.pdbx_seq_one_letter_code
_entity_poly.pdbx_strand_id
1 'polypeptide(L)'
;MHRDSSQATAWRSWSFVGDLMVAWLALYLAFQIRIVAVLPGSADTLPQERFAYFDLVWIWVVLSQPVALYFFGLYESKAKRPRLEIARWVSLAVLLQTFALATGLFLASQSFPRSVLVLFALLNIAFLVLWRITLQSLVRTPMRQVVLVGCGPAAVDVAMKIREHHFHGLEVRGFLPVPGGSNPTEGP
;
A
#
# COMPACT_ATOMS: atom_id res chain seq x y z
N MET A 1 -14.75 23.16 -8.63
CA MET A 1 -13.43 22.81 -8.12
C MET A 1 -13.42 22.22 -6.69
N HIS A 2 -14.59 22.14 -6.01
CA HIS A 2 -14.69 21.71 -4.58
C HIS A 2 -15.04 20.22 -4.37
N ARG A 3 -15.36 19.46 -5.43
CA ARG A 3 -15.80 18.06 -5.33
C ARG A 3 -14.65 17.05 -5.23
N ASP A 4 -13.45 17.40 -5.73
CA ASP A 4 -12.31 16.45 -5.78
C ASP A 4 -11.60 16.30 -4.43
N SER A 5 -11.62 17.33 -3.58
CA SER A 5 -10.98 17.29 -2.26
C SER A 5 -11.72 16.37 -1.28
N SER A 6 -13.03 16.30 -1.32
CA SER A 6 -13.83 15.46 -0.42
C SER A 6 -13.67 13.96 -0.75
N GLN A 7 -13.58 13.62 -2.03
CA GLN A 7 -13.38 12.23 -2.46
C GLN A 7 -11.99 11.72 -2.11
N ALA A 8 -10.96 12.56 -2.26
CA ALA A 8 -9.58 12.19 -1.89
C ALA A 8 -9.44 11.98 -0.38
N THR A 9 -10.15 12.76 0.43
CA THR A 9 -10.13 12.63 1.90
C THR A 9 -10.86 11.35 2.34
N ALA A 10 -12.04 11.09 1.80
CA ALA A 10 -12.81 9.87 2.08
C ALA A 10 -12.01 8.61 1.72
N TRP A 11 -11.34 8.60 0.58
CA TRP A 11 -10.48 7.51 0.14
C TRP A 11 -9.35 7.18 1.12
N ARG A 12 -8.65 8.22 1.63
CA ARG A 12 -7.59 8.04 2.63
C ARG A 12 -8.11 7.43 3.92
N SER A 13 -9.29 7.86 4.36
CA SER A 13 -9.94 7.32 5.56
C SER A 13 -10.33 5.85 5.40
N TRP A 14 -10.90 5.46 4.27
CA TRP A 14 -11.26 4.06 3.98
C TRP A 14 -10.04 3.15 3.90
N SER A 15 -8.95 3.61 3.26
CA SER A 15 -7.70 2.85 3.22
C SER A 15 -7.13 2.63 4.61
N PHE A 16 -7.15 3.68 5.44
CA PHE A 16 -6.64 3.62 6.81
C PHE A 16 -7.42 2.62 7.67
N VAL A 17 -8.75 2.70 7.66
CA VAL A 17 -9.61 1.78 8.42
C VAL A 17 -9.43 0.34 7.94
N GLY A 18 -9.37 0.13 6.63
CA GLY A 18 -9.15 -1.20 6.06
C GLY A 18 -7.79 -1.80 6.47
N ASP A 19 -6.72 -0.99 6.49
CA ASP A 19 -5.41 -1.45 6.91
C ASP A 19 -5.40 -1.88 8.40
N LEU A 20 -6.12 -1.18 9.27
CA LEU A 20 -6.29 -1.55 10.68
C LEU A 20 -7.05 -2.88 10.83
N MET A 21 -8.15 -3.04 10.08
CA MET A 21 -8.94 -4.27 10.07
C MET A 21 -8.12 -5.47 9.57
N VAL A 22 -7.34 -5.27 8.51
CA VAL A 22 -6.48 -6.32 7.96
C VAL A 22 -5.42 -6.74 8.98
N ALA A 23 -4.77 -5.80 9.66
CA ALA A 23 -3.77 -6.13 10.67
C ALA A 23 -4.35 -6.93 11.84
N TRP A 24 -5.52 -6.49 12.34
CA TRP A 24 -6.23 -7.20 13.39
C TRP A 24 -6.63 -8.62 12.96
N LEU A 25 -7.22 -8.75 11.76
CA LEU A 25 -7.66 -10.03 11.21
C LEU A 25 -6.49 -10.98 10.98
N ALA A 26 -5.38 -10.48 10.43
CA ALA A 26 -4.19 -11.28 10.20
C ALA A 26 -3.60 -11.83 11.51
N LEU A 27 -3.55 -11.00 12.56
CA LEU A 27 -3.10 -11.43 13.88
C LEU A 27 -4.05 -12.48 14.49
N TYR A 28 -5.37 -12.22 14.44
CA TYR A 28 -6.38 -13.13 14.94
C TYR A 28 -6.29 -14.49 14.27
N LEU A 29 -6.22 -14.52 12.93
CA LEU A 29 -6.10 -15.76 12.16
C LEU A 29 -4.77 -16.48 12.43
N ALA A 30 -3.67 -15.74 12.63
CA ALA A 30 -2.39 -16.33 12.98
C ALA A 30 -2.46 -17.13 14.29
N PHE A 31 -3.16 -16.59 15.29
CA PHE A 31 -3.41 -17.29 16.55
C PHE A 31 -4.34 -18.50 16.35
N GLN A 32 -5.45 -18.34 15.65
CA GLN A 32 -6.43 -19.41 15.41
C GLN A 32 -5.80 -20.60 14.65
N ILE A 33 -5.07 -20.30 13.59
CA ILE A 33 -4.38 -21.35 12.81
C ILE A 33 -3.37 -22.08 13.72
N ARG A 34 -2.65 -21.37 14.59
CA ARG A 34 -1.64 -21.97 15.45
C ARG A 34 -2.24 -22.78 16.59
N ILE A 35 -3.45 -22.48 17.03
CA ILE A 35 -4.20 -23.29 18.01
C ILE A 35 -4.67 -24.60 17.37
N VAL A 36 -5.16 -24.55 16.12
CA VAL A 36 -5.76 -25.69 15.44
C VAL A 36 -4.72 -26.57 14.73
N ALA A 37 -3.65 -25.95 14.18
CA ALA A 37 -2.69 -26.62 13.32
C ALA A 37 -1.29 -26.71 13.95
N VAL A 38 -0.68 -27.90 13.84
CA VAL A 38 0.74 -28.10 14.12
C VAL A 38 1.54 -27.60 12.92
N LEU A 39 2.36 -26.58 13.12
CA LEU A 39 3.24 -26.03 12.08
C LEU A 39 4.58 -26.75 12.02
N PRO A 40 5.21 -26.85 10.84
CA PRO A 40 6.56 -27.41 10.73
C PRO A 40 7.53 -26.69 11.68
N GLY A 41 8.27 -27.46 12.49
CA GLY A 41 9.21 -26.92 13.47
C GLY A 41 8.62 -26.64 14.86
N SER A 42 7.35 -26.99 15.10
CA SER A 42 6.77 -26.97 16.44
C SER A 42 6.25 -28.36 16.81
N ALA A 43 6.59 -28.84 18.01
CA ALA A 43 6.22 -30.19 18.47
C ALA A 43 4.71 -30.33 18.69
N ASP A 44 4.04 -29.25 19.16
CA ASP A 44 2.64 -29.27 19.57
C ASP A 44 1.84 -28.07 19.06
N THR A 45 0.50 -28.16 19.13
CA THR A 45 -0.42 -27.03 18.96
C THR A 45 -0.22 -26.02 20.09
N LEU A 46 -0.61 -24.75 19.83
CA LEU A 46 -0.51 -23.72 20.87
C LEU A 46 -1.60 -23.96 21.92
N PRO A 47 -1.24 -24.03 23.22
CA PRO A 47 -2.25 -24.10 24.29
C PRO A 47 -3.20 -22.90 24.22
N GLN A 48 -4.50 -23.16 24.42
CA GLN A 48 -5.54 -22.13 24.31
C GLN A 48 -5.35 -20.98 25.33
N GLU A 49 -4.74 -21.25 26.46
CA GLU A 49 -4.39 -20.24 27.48
C GLU A 49 -3.45 -19.17 26.94
N ARG A 50 -2.64 -19.48 25.93
CA ARG A 50 -1.73 -18.52 25.30
C ARG A 50 -2.43 -17.54 24.38
N PHE A 51 -3.72 -17.69 24.15
CA PHE A 51 -4.52 -16.68 23.44
C PHE A 51 -4.59 -15.36 24.22
N ALA A 52 -4.37 -15.36 25.53
CA ALA A 52 -4.26 -14.15 26.34
C ALA A 52 -3.16 -13.17 25.83
N TYR A 53 -2.11 -13.67 25.16
CA TYR A 53 -1.12 -12.81 24.52
C TYR A 53 -1.67 -12.00 23.34
N PHE A 54 -2.77 -12.44 22.74
CA PHE A 54 -3.46 -11.66 21.73
C PHE A 54 -3.94 -10.33 22.31
N ASP A 55 -4.58 -10.35 23.47
CA ASP A 55 -5.10 -9.14 24.13
C ASP A 55 -3.99 -8.15 24.51
N LEU A 56 -2.80 -8.65 24.79
CA LEU A 56 -1.65 -7.81 25.09
C LEU A 56 -1.06 -7.14 23.82
N VAL A 57 -1.08 -7.82 22.69
CA VAL A 57 -0.30 -7.42 21.50
C VAL A 57 -1.15 -6.76 20.43
N TRP A 58 -2.46 -7.08 20.31
CA TRP A 58 -3.28 -6.62 19.20
C TRP A 58 -3.32 -5.10 19.02
N ILE A 59 -3.37 -4.35 20.13
CA ILE A 59 -3.42 -2.89 20.10
C ILE A 59 -2.12 -2.29 19.50
N TRP A 60 -0.97 -2.86 19.90
CA TRP A 60 0.33 -2.42 19.38
C TRP A 60 0.50 -2.75 17.90
N VAL A 61 0.02 -3.93 17.47
CA VAL A 61 0.02 -4.34 16.06
C VAL A 61 -0.84 -3.39 15.23
N VAL A 62 -2.07 -3.12 15.68
CA VAL A 62 -3.02 -2.27 14.96
C VAL A 62 -2.52 -0.83 14.87
N LEU A 63 -1.96 -0.28 15.95
CA LEU A 63 -1.45 1.10 15.97
C LEU A 63 -0.13 1.27 15.18
N SER A 64 0.76 0.27 15.22
CA SER A 64 2.02 0.32 14.48
C SER A 64 1.86 0.14 12.97
N GLN A 65 0.79 -0.52 12.52
CA GLN A 65 0.51 -0.78 11.11
C GLN A 65 0.48 0.48 10.24
N PRO A 66 -0.36 1.52 10.55
CA PRO A 66 -0.38 2.73 9.74
C PRO A 66 0.93 3.51 9.80
N VAL A 67 1.64 3.47 10.91
CA VAL A 67 2.94 4.12 11.05
C VAL A 67 3.94 3.47 10.08
N ALA A 68 4.04 2.14 10.07
CA ALA A 68 4.90 1.43 9.14
C ALA A 68 4.54 1.73 7.67
N LEU A 69 3.25 1.67 7.31
CA LEU A 69 2.79 1.96 5.96
C LEU A 69 3.04 3.43 5.54
N TYR A 70 2.94 4.37 6.48
CA TYR A 70 3.23 5.78 6.25
C TYR A 70 4.70 6.02 5.93
N PHE A 71 5.63 5.39 6.65
CA PHE A 71 7.07 5.49 6.38
C PHE A 71 7.43 5.06 4.95
N PHE A 72 6.73 4.08 4.40
CA PHE A 72 6.94 3.63 3.02
C PHE A 72 6.11 4.42 1.99
N GLY A 73 5.48 5.53 2.38
CA GLY A 73 4.73 6.42 1.49
C GLY A 73 3.51 5.75 0.83
N LEU A 74 2.94 4.71 1.47
CA LEU A 74 1.79 3.97 0.95
C LEU A 74 0.45 4.73 1.08
N TYR A 75 0.43 5.83 1.83
CA TYR A 75 -0.71 6.75 1.95
C TYR A 75 -0.60 7.97 1.04
N GLU A 76 0.53 8.14 0.33
CA GLU A 76 0.65 9.20 -0.66
C GLU A 76 -0.17 8.84 -1.90
N SER A 77 -1.05 9.77 -2.31
CA SER A 77 -1.86 9.65 -3.52
C SER A 77 -1.02 9.94 -4.77
N LYS A 78 0.05 9.18 -4.97
CA LYS A 78 0.83 9.21 -6.22
C LYS A 78 0.18 8.25 -7.21
N ALA A 79 0.40 8.48 -8.50
CA ALA A 79 -0.10 7.72 -9.63
C ALA A 79 -0.16 6.20 -9.38
N LYS A 80 -1.05 5.47 -10.07
CA LYS A 80 -1.18 4.02 -9.97
C LYS A 80 0.20 3.34 -9.96
N ARG A 81 0.58 2.82 -8.80
CA ARG A 81 1.82 2.03 -8.70
C ARG A 81 1.61 0.66 -9.33
N PRO A 82 2.57 0.10 -10.04
CA PRO A 82 2.49 -1.28 -10.53
C PRO A 82 2.29 -2.25 -9.35
N ARG A 83 1.54 -3.32 -9.57
CA ARG A 83 1.18 -4.30 -8.53
C ARG A 83 2.41 -4.86 -7.80
N LEU A 84 3.50 -5.09 -8.53
CA LEU A 84 4.74 -5.60 -7.96
C LEU A 84 5.40 -4.60 -7.01
N GLU A 85 5.35 -3.32 -7.33
CA GLU A 85 5.88 -2.26 -6.47
C GLU A 85 5.10 -2.15 -5.16
N ILE A 86 3.76 -2.27 -5.24
CA ILE A 86 2.92 -2.31 -4.03
C ILE A 86 3.30 -3.50 -3.16
N ALA A 87 3.39 -4.70 -3.75
CA ALA A 87 3.75 -5.90 -3.01
C ALA A 87 5.11 -5.74 -2.32
N ARG A 88 6.11 -5.17 -3.01
CA ARG A 88 7.44 -4.91 -2.45
C ARG A 88 7.40 -3.97 -1.25
N TRP A 89 6.76 -2.81 -1.39
CA TRP A 89 6.71 -1.81 -0.32
C TRP A 89 5.86 -2.28 0.88
N VAL A 90 4.75 -2.96 0.64
CA VAL A 90 3.93 -3.57 1.68
C VAL A 90 4.74 -4.65 2.43
N SER A 91 5.46 -5.51 1.72
CA SER A 91 6.28 -6.55 2.37
C SER A 91 7.37 -5.95 3.25
N LEU A 92 8.05 -4.90 2.78
CA LEU A 92 9.08 -4.21 3.58
C LEU A 92 8.47 -3.55 4.83
N ALA A 93 7.30 -2.91 4.70
CA ALA A 93 6.61 -2.29 5.83
C ALA A 93 6.21 -3.33 6.89
N VAL A 94 5.62 -4.45 6.47
CA VAL A 94 5.20 -5.52 7.39
C VAL A 94 6.40 -6.21 8.03
N LEU A 95 7.49 -6.45 7.29
CA LEU A 95 8.71 -7.02 7.85
C LEU A 95 9.33 -6.11 8.90
N LEU A 96 9.42 -4.79 8.62
CA LEU A 96 9.90 -3.81 9.59
C LEU A 96 9.03 -3.79 10.85
N GLN A 97 7.71 -3.77 10.68
CA GLN A 97 6.75 -3.82 11.78
C GLN A 97 6.90 -5.10 12.61
N THR A 98 6.98 -6.27 11.96
CA THR A 98 7.12 -7.55 12.64
C THR A 98 8.45 -7.63 13.39
N PHE A 99 9.52 -7.10 12.81
CA PHE A 99 10.82 -7.03 13.47
C PHE A 99 10.77 -6.12 14.70
N ALA A 100 10.15 -4.94 14.60
CA ALA A 100 9.99 -4.03 15.72
C ALA A 100 9.16 -4.66 16.86
N LEU A 101 8.07 -5.36 16.52
CA LEU A 101 7.26 -6.11 17.49
C LEU A 101 8.06 -7.22 18.16
N ALA A 102 8.79 -8.03 17.38
CA ALA A 102 9.62 -9.10 17.92
C ALA A 102 10.66 -8.55 18.88
N THR A 103 11.31 -7.45 18.53
CA THR A 103 12.29 -6.77 19.40
C THR A 103 11.64 -6.24 20.68
N GLY A 104 10.48 -5.58 20.57
CA GLY A 104 9.74 -5.09 21.73
C GLY A 104 9.32 -6.20 22.70
N LEU A 105 8.80 -7.31 22.17
CA LEU A 105 8.42 -8.48 22.97
C LEU A 105 9.63 -9.15 23.62
N PHE A 106 10.75 -9.20 22.93
CA PHE A 106 12.01 -9.74 23.47
C PHE A 106 12.52 -8.86 24.62
N LEU A 107 12.56 -7.55 24.45
CA LEU A 107 12.99 -6.60 25.51
C LEU A 107 12.05 -6.63 26.73
N ALA A 108 10.76 -6.84 26.49
CA ALA A 108 9.77 -7.01 27.57
C ALA A 108 9.83 -8.39 28.23
N SER A 109 10.78 -9.25 27.87
CA SER A 109 10.95 -10.63 28.38
C SER A 109 9.67 -11.48 28.29
N GLN A 110 8.83 -11.19 27.26
CA GLN A 110 7.57 -11.92 27.06
C GLN A 110 7.83 -13.21 26.27
N SER A 111 7.36 -14.35 26.78
CA SER A 111 7.43 -15.66 26.10
C SER A 111 6.43 -15.78 24.95
N PHE A 112 6.52 -14.88 23.94
CA PHE A 112 5.59 -14.87 22.83
C PHE A 112 5.94 -15.99 21.81
N PRO A 113 4.93 -16.70 21.27
CA PRO A 113 5.16 -17.78 20.29
C PRO A 113 5.73 -17.25 18.97
N ARG A 114 6.97 -17.57 18.67
CA ARG A 114 7.68 -17.11 17.44
C ARG A 114 6.94 -17.50 16.15
N SER A 115 6.32 -18.69 16.15
CA SER A 115 5.53 -19.20 15.01
C SER A 115 4.32 -18.31 14.69
N VAL A 116 3.70 -17.69 15.69
CA VAL A 116 2.59 -16.75 15.49
C VAL A 116 3.07 -15.48 14.78
N LEU A 117 4.27 -14.95 15.12
CA LEU A 117 4.83 -13.77 14.46
C LEU A 117 5.12 -14.04 12.97
N VAL A 118 5.69 -15.20 12.65
CA VAL A 118 5.95 -15.56 11.25
C VAL A 118 4.64 -15.71 10.47
N LEU A 119 3.66 -16.40 11.05
CA LEU A 119 2.36 -16.59 10.41
C LEU A 119 1.60 -15.26 10.25
N PHE A 120 1.65 -14.41 11.27
CA PHE A 120 1.12 -13.05 11.20
C PHE A 120 1.74 -12.26 10.05
N ALA A 121 3.08 -12.25 9.91
CA ALA A 121 3.75 -11.53 8.85
C ALA A 121 3.30 -12.01 7.46
N LEU A 122 3.23 -13.33 7.24
CA LEU A 122 2.79 -13.90 5.98
C LEU A 122 1.34 -13.55 5.64
N LEU A 123 0.42 -13.72 6.60
CA LEU A 123 -0.99 -13.38 6.42
C LEU A 123 -1.20 -11.88 6.21
N ASN A 124 -0.49 -11.05 6.99
CA ASN A 124 -0.59 -9.60 6.89
C ASN A 124 -0.10 -9.09 5.53
N ILE A 125 1.03 -9.61 5.02
CA ILE A 125 1.51 -9.29 3.67
C ILE A 125 0.46 -9.68 2.63
N ALA A 126 -0.03 -10.92 2.66
CA ALA A 126 -0.99 -11.44 1.69
C ALA A 126 -2.28 -10.60 1.68
N PHE A 127 -2.85 -10.35 2.85
CA PHE A 127 -4.11 -9.60 2.97
C PHE A 127 -3.95 -8.13 2.63
N LEU A 128 -2.87 -7.47 3.03
CA LEU A 128 -2.61 -6.07 2.68
C LEU A 128 -2.38 -5.90 1.18
N VAL A 129 -1.60 -6.77 0.55
CA VAL A 129 -1.38 -6.73 -0.89
C VAL A 129 -2.71 -6.92 -1.62
N LEU A 130 -3.49 -7.94 -1.24
CA LEU A 130 -4.81 -8.18 -1.82
C LEU A 130 -5.74 -6.98 -1.62
N TRP A 131 -5.82 -6.45 -0.40
CA TRP A 131 -6.60 -5.27 -0.05
C TRP A 131 -6.22 -4.06 -0.91
N ARG A 132 -4.92 -3.77 -1.01
CA ARG A 132 -4.41 -2.63 -1.79
C ARG A 132 -4.68 -2.76 -3.28
N ILE A 133 -4.52 -3.97 -3.85
CA ILE A 133 -4.83 -4.23 -5.25
C ILE A 133 -6.34 -4.09 -5.50
N THR A 134 -7.18 -4.61 -4.62
CA THR A 134 -8.64 -4.49 -4.70
C THR A 134 -9.08 -3.04 -4.63
N LEU A 135 -8.53 -2.29 -3.68
CA LEU A 135 -8.79 -0.86 -3.56
C LEU A 135 -8.42 -0.10 -4.85
N GLN A 136 -7.26 -0.39 -5.45
CA GLN A 136 -6.86 0.26 -6.71
C GLN A 136 -7.75 -0.10 -7.90
N SER A 137 -8.34 -1.29 -7.90
CA SER A 137 -9.26 -1.71 -8.95
C SER A 137 -10.65 -1.06 -8.82
N LEU A 138 -11.10 -0.85 -7.58
CA LEU A 138 -12.39 -0.21 -7.28
C LEU A 138 -12.37 1.30 -7.52
N VAL A 139 -11.23 1.95 -7.27
CA VAL A 139 -11.07 3.37 -7.53
C VAL A 139 -10.67 3.58 -8.97
N ARG A 140 -11.63 4.01 -9.77
CA ARG A 140 -11.35 4.63 -11.08
C ARG A 140 -10.64 5.95 -10.80
N THR A 141 -9.31 5.93 -10.78
CA THR A 141 -8.52 7.19 -10.76
C THR A 141 -8.90 7.97 -12.00
N PRO A 142 -9.47 9.17 -11.88
CA PRO A 142 -9.70 10.00 -13.04
C PRO A 142 -8.37 10.22 -13.76
N MET A 143 -8.34 9.97 -15.07
CA MET A 143 -7.17 10.26 -15.88
C MET A 143 -6.82 11.73 -15.69
N ARG A 144 -5.61 12.01 -15.24
CA ARG A 144 -5.14 13.39 -15.10
C ARG A 144 -4.92 13.95 -16.50
N GLN A 145 -5.73 14.92 -16.86
CA GLN A 145 -5.59 15.64 -18.11
C GLN A 145 -4.38 16.57 -17.99
N VAL A 146 -3.40 16.37 -18.85
CA VAL A 146 -2.20 17.21 -18.93
C VAL A 146 -2.29 18.06 -20.18
N VAL A 147 -2.05 19.34 -20.03
CA VAL A 147 -1.91 20.28 -21.15
C VAL A 147 -0.43 20.56 -21.30
N LEU A 148 0.12 20.25 -22.48
CA LEU A 148 1.52 20.52 -22.80
C LEU A 148 1.67 21.97 -23.22
N VAL A 149 2.59 22.69 -22.58
CA VAL A 149 2.92 24.07 -22.94
C VAL A 149 4.06 24.04 -23.96
N GLY A 150 3.77 24.53 -25.15
CA GLY A 150 4.68 24.51 -26.29
C GLY A 150 4.15 23.66 -27.44
N CYS A 151 4.43 24.06 -28.69
CA CYS A 151 4.02 23.36 -29.92
C CYS A 151 5.23 22.88 -30.72
N GLY A 152 6.44 22.92 -30.15
CA GLY A 152 7.67 22.46 -30.85
C GLY A 152 7.79 20.93 -30.96
N PRO A 153 8.74 20.44 -31.79
CA PRO A 153 8.97 19.00 -31.98
C PRO A 153 9.23 18.26 -30.68
N ALA A 154 9.85 18.91 -29.69
CA ALA A 154 10.06 18.35 -28.35
C ALA A 154 8.75 18.09 -27.59
N ALA A 155 7.72 18.95 -27.77
CA ALA A 155 6.43 18.75 -27.13
C ALA A 155 5.68 17.57 -27.74
N VAL A 156 5.82 17.36 -29.04
CA VAL A 156 5.25 16.19 -29.74
C VAL A 156 5.93 14.89 -29.31
N ASP A 157 7.24 14.90 -29.13
CA ASP A 157 8.01 13.76 -28.64
C ASP A 157 7.63 13.36 -27.21
N VAL A 158 7.44 14.35 -26.35
CA VAL A 158 6.93 14.16 -24.98
C VAL A 158 5.50 13.61 -24.99
N ALA A 159 4.63 14.14 -25.88
CA ALA A 159 3.27 13.64 -26.02
C ALA A 159 3.23 12.18 -26.49
N MET A 160 4.08 11.81 -27.45
CA MET A 160 4.22 10.42 -27.90
C MET A 160 4.71 9.51 -26.78
N LYS A 161 5.74 9.91 -26.03
CA LYS A 161 6.24 9.15 -24.87
C LYS A 161 5.18 8.96 -23.77
N ILE A 162 4.37 10.00 -23.49
CA ILE A 162 3.25 9.89 -22.54
C ILE A 162 2.21 8.91 -23.07
N ARG A 163 1.94 8.89 -24.38
CA ARG A 163 0.96 8.01 -25.03
C ARG A 163 1.45 6.57 -25.12
N GLU A 164 2.72 6.34 -25.38
CA GLU A 164 3.34 5.02 -25.37
C GLU A 164 3.43 4.42 -23.96
N HIS A 165 3.71 5.26 -22.97
CA HIS A 165 3.80 4.85 -21.57
C HIS A 165 2.50 5.15 -20.82
N HIS A 166 1.44 4.41 -21.13
CA HIS A 166 0.13 4.49 -20.46
C HIS A 166 0.16 4.29 -18.92
N PHE A 167 1.36 4.18 -18.35
CA PHE A 167 1.58 3.78 -16.96
C PHE A 167 1.17 4.82 -15.92
N HIS A 168 0.94 6.07 -16.27
CA HIS A 168 0.78 7.12 -15.27
C HIS A 168 -0.62 7.73 -15.20
N GLY A 169 -1.60 7.19 -15.96
CA GLY A 169 -2.96 7.74 -15.98
C GLY A 169 -2.99 9.20 -16.44
N LEU A 170 -2.01 9.60 -17.26
CA LEU A 170 -1.92 10.92 -17.88
C LEU A 170 -2.53 10.85 -19.27
N GLU A 171 -3.46 11.74 -19.58
CA GLU A 171 -4.04 11.93 -20.89
C GLU A 171 -3.69 13.33 -21.38
N VAL A 172 -3.02 13.40 -22.54
CA VAL A 172 -2.70 14.69 -23.15
C VAL A 172 -3.97 15.26 -23.78
N ARG A 173 -4.50 16.35 -23.21
CA ARG A 173 -5.72 17.00 -23.67
C ARG A 173 -5.48 18.00 -24.79
N GLY A 174 -4.27 18.56 -24.87
CA GLY A 174 -3.93 19.53 -25.91
C GLY A 174 -2.60 20.21 -25.66
N PHE A 175 -2.25 21.07 -26.61
CA PHE A 175 -1.05 21.89 -26.58
C PHE A 175 -1.45 23.35 -26.41
N LEU A 176 -0.76 24.09 -25.55
CA LEU A 176 -0.91 25.54 -25.42
C LEU A 176 0.25 26.21 -26.16
N PRO A 177 -0.02 27.02 -27.18
CA PRO A 177 1.02 27.76 -27.87
C PRO A 177 1.66 28.78 -26.92
N VAL A 178 2.98 28.86 -26.91
CA VAL A 178 3.70 29.90 -26.21
C VAL A 178 3.81 31.11 -27.15
N PRO A 179 3.40 32.32 -26.72
CA PRO A 179 3.59 33.53 -27.52
C PRO A 179 5.06 33.72 -27.87
N GLY A 180 5.43 33.66 -29.15
CA GLY A 180 6.82 33.76 -29.63
C GLY A 180 7.52 32.43 -29.98
N GLY A 181 6.86 31.28 -29.81
CA GLY A 181 7.36 29.98 -30.27
C GLY A 181 6.88 29.66 -31.71
N SER A 182 7.76 29.13 -32.55
CA SER A 182 7.43 28.70 -33.92
C SER A 182 6.32 27.65 -33.90
N ASN A 183 5.21 27.91 -34.60
CA ASN A 183 4.16 26.95 -34.83
C ASN A 183 4.67 25.81 -35.72
N PRO A 184 4.38 24.54 -35.42
CA PRO A 184 4.83 23.40 -36.23
C PRO A 184 4.13 23.31 -37.61
N THR A 185 3.21 24.23 -37.91
CA THR A 185 2.48 24.32 -39.20
C THR A 185 3.17 25.17 -40.25
N GLU A 186 4.27 25.83 -39.92
CA GLU A 186 5.08 26.59 -40.89
C GLU A 186 6.40 25.86 -41.16
N GLY A 187 6.33 24.68 -41.79
CA GLY A 187 7.44 24.08 -42.51
C GLY A 187 7.23 24.28 -44.02
N PRO A 188 8.30 24.48 -44.79
CA PRO A 188 8.23 24.71 -46.21
C PRO A 188 7.63 23.56 -47.00
#